data_72712d7542d4035728791bc920250b72
#
_entry.id   72712d7542d4035728791bc920250b72
#
_cell.length_a   1.000
_cell.length_b   1.000
_cell.length_c   1.000
_cell.angle_alpha   90.00
_cell.angle_beta   90.00
_cell.angle_gamma   90.00
#
_symmetry.space_group_name_H-M   'P 1'
#
loop_
_entity.id
_entity.type
_entity.pdbx_description
1 polymer ?
#
loop_
_entity_poly.entity_id
_entity_poly.type
_entity_poly.pdbx_seq_one_letter_code
_entity_poly.pdbx_strand_id
1 'polypeptide(L)'
;RKRGRVDSSVEILIKIKNTKDYLVRPDKWWFEREIISRSLIYKKQYELAYKIASNHALSDGPEYAAAEWMSGWIALSFLDDPLLAKDHFENFYSNVGYPISTSRGAYWLAKSYQKLGKNELANEWFSKAANFLTTYYGQLAYMELNPNVPFELSKDIEVSKEYKNYFFKKELVKTIYLLDELNEDKYAKYILRHLANDNINDGSEILAAELATSIDRFDFAIQIAKFASY
;
A
#
# COMPACT_ATOMS: atom_id res chain seq x y z
N ARG A 1 5.68 -11.64 -25.59
CA ARG A 1 6.56 -10.79 -24.79
C ARG A 1 7.92 -11.47 -24.47
N LYS A 2 7.92 -12.65 -23.86
CA LYS A 2 9.17 -13.36 -23.46
C LYS A 2 10.21 -13.56 -24.59
N ARG A 3 9.77 -13.47 -25.85
CA ARG A 3 10.63 -13.57 -27.05
C ARG A 3 11.01 -12.20 -27.62
N GLY A 4 10.90 -11.11 -26.86
CA GLY A 4 11.19 -9.74 -27.32
C GLY A 4 10.12 -9.12 -28.23
N ARG A 5 9.00 -9.78 -28.46
CA ARG A 5 7.93 -9.33 -29.37
C ARG A 5 6.90 -8.47 -28.63
N VAL A 6 7.30 -7.30 -28.13
CA VAL A 6 6.41 -6.38 -27.41
C VAL A 6 5.28 -5.90 -28.32
N ASP A 7 5.59 -5.48 -29.52
CA ASP A 7 4.61 -4.89 -30.47
C ASP A 7 3.51 -5.90 -30.84
N SER A 8 3.85 -7.17 -31.11
CA SER A 8 2.85 -8.23 -31.33
C SER A 8 1.99 -8.49 -30.08
N SER A 9 2.55 -8.33 -28.89
CA SER A 9 1.78 -8.47 -27.63
C SER A 9 0.80 -7.30 -27.47
N VAL A 10 1.20 -6.08 -27.84
CA VAL A 10 0.33 -4.90 -27.85
C VAL A 10 -0.85 -5.10 -28.81
N GLU A 11 -0.60 -5.56 -30.03
CA GLU A 11 -1.66 -5.84 -31.01
C GLU A 11 -2.69 -6.83 -30.48
N ILE A 12 -2.25 -7.88 -29.79
CA ILE A 12 -3.15 -8.86 -29.16
C ILE A 12 -3.98 -8.19 -28.08
N LEU A 13 -3.34 -7.46 -27.16
CA LEU A 13 -4.03 -6.84 -26.02
C LEU A 13 -5.03 -5.75 -26.43
N ILE A 14 -4.79 -5.05 -27.54
CA ILE A 14 -5.76 -4.08 -28.07
C ILE A 14 -6.99 -4.76 -28.69
N LYS A 15 -6.80 -5.92 -29.33
CA LYS A 15 -7.88 -6.65 -30.00
C LYS A 15 -8.76 -7.46 -29.03
N ILE A 16 -8.27 -7.78 -27.85
CA ILE A 16 -9.02 -8.53 -26.86
C ILE A 16 -10.20 -7.70 -26.35
N LYS A 17 -11.41 -8.25 -26.47
CA LYS A 17 -12.60 -7.66 -25.85
C LYS A 17 -12.50 -7.78 -24.33
N ASN A 18 -12.52 -6.65 -23.66
CA ASN A 18 -12.46 -6.58 -22.20
C ASN A 18 -13.86 -6.59 -21.59
N THR A 19 -14.55 -7.70 -21.73
CA THR A 19 -15.80 -7.93 -21.01
C THR A 19 -15.57 -9.07 -20.01
N LYS A 20 -16.22 -9.00 -18.85
CA LYS A 20 -16.18 -10.08 -17.85
C LYS A 20 -16.54 -11.45 -18.46
N ASP A 21 -17.43 -11.45 -19.44
CA ASP A 21 -17.88 -12.67 -20.12
C ASP A 21 -16.82 -13.26 -21.06
N TYR A 22 -15.88 -12.47 -21.52
CA TYR A 22 -14.83 -12.90 -22.46
C TYR A 22 -13.50 -13.23 -21.77
N LEU A 23 -13.11 -12.45 -20.74
CA LEU A 23 -11.88 -12.66 -20.00
C LEU A 23 -12.14 -13.48 -18.74
N VAL A 24 -11.92 -14.78 -18.81
CA VAL A 24 -12.11 -15.73 -17.69
C VAL A 24 -11.18 -15.44 -16.51
N ARG A 25 -9.98 -14.90 -16.75
CA ARG A 25 -8.97 -14.63 -15.73
C ARG A 25 -8.32 -13.26 -15.97
N PRO A 26 -9.03 -12.14 -15.74
CA PRO A 26 -8.49 -10.79 -15.93
C PRO A 26 -7.28 -10.49 -15.03
N ASP A 27 -7.19 -11.10 -13.85
CA ASP A 27 -6.04 -11.05 -12.96
C ASP A 27 -4.74 -11.53 -13.63
N LYS A 28 -4.79 -12.62 -14.39
CA LYS A 28 -3.63 -13.14 -15.13
C LYS A 28 -3.26 -12.26 -16.33
N TRP A 29 -4.26 -11.66 -16.97
CA TRP A 29 -4.01 -10.71 -18.05
C TRP A 29 -3.42 -9.41 -17.55
N TRP A 30 -3.75 -8.97 -16.31
CA TRP A 30 -3.18 -7.79 -15.72
C TRP A 30 -1.66 -7.85 -15.64
N PHE A 31 -1.10 -8.97 -15.24
CA PHE A 31 0.36 -9.17 -15.17
C PHE A 31 1.06 -8.85 -16.50
N GLU A 32 0.51 -9.26 -17.63
CA GLU A 32 1.07 -8.96 -18.94
C GLU A 32 0.82 -7.49 -19.34
N ARG A 33 -0.36 -6.95 -19.02
CA ARG A 33 -0.69 -5.53 -19.29
C ARG A 33 0.24 -4.59 -18.54
N GLU A 34 0.48 -4.85 -17.27
CA GLU A 34 1.37 -4.05 -16.44
C GLU A 34 2.79 -3.96 -17.04
N ILE A 35 3.38 -5.10 -17.39
CA ILE A 35 4.73 -5.16 -17.97
C ILE A 35 4.78 -4.44 -19.32
N ILE A 36 3.77 -4.63 -20.17
CA ILE A 36 3.73 -4.01 -21.49
C ILE A 36 3.52 -2.50 -21.36
N SER A 37 2.64 -2.04 -20.48
CA SER A 37 2.44 -0.60 -20.22
C SER A 37 3.73 0.06 -19.74
N ARG A 38 4.49 -0.55 -18.83
CA ARG A 38 5.82 -0.05 -18.42
C ARG A 38 6.80 0.02 -19.59
N SER A 39 6.81 -1.00 -20.45
CA SER A 39 7.65 -1.01 -21.66
C SER A 39 7.27 0.12 -22.65
N LEU A 40 5.98 0.39 -22.79
CA LEU A 40 5.47 1.46 -23.64
C LEU A 40 5.80 2.86 -23.06
N ILE A 41 5.72 3.03 -21.74
CA ILE A 41 6.17 4.26 -21.06
C ILE A 41 7.65 4.51 -21.35
N TYR A 42 8.49 3.49 -21.22
CA TYR A 42 9.91 3.59 -21.55
C TYR A 42 10.16 3.99 -23.01
N LYS A 43 9.31 3.50 -23.93
CA LYS A 43 9.32 3.88 -25.36
C LYS A 43 8.65 5.24 -25.64
N LYS A 44 8.17 5.95 -24.62
CA LYS A 44 7.42 7.23 -24.71
C LYS A 44 6.11 7.13 -25.49
N GLN A 45 5.50 5.95 -25.54
CA GLN A 45 4.19 5.68 -26.17
C GLN A 45 3.09 5.74 -25.12
N TYR A 46 2.85 6.91 -24.56
CA TYR A 46 2.07 7.11 -23.33
C TYR A 46 0.58 6.81 -23.49
N GLU A 47 -0.05 7.27 -24.60
CA GLU A 47 -1.46 7.01 -24.90
C GLU A 47 -1.71 5.51 -25.05
N LEU A 48 -0.77 4.81 -25.71
CA LEU A 48 -0.85 3.37 -25.87
C LEU A 48 -0.64 2.64 -24.55
N ALA A 49 0.30 3.10 -23.72
CA ALA A 49 0.52 2.59 -22.38
C ALA A 49 -0.74 2.71 -21.51
N TYR A 50 -1.38 3.88 -21.55
CA TYR A 50 -2.64 4.13 -20.86
C TYR A 50 -3.74 3.19 -21.37
N LYS A 51 -3.94 3.10 -22.68
CA LYS A 51 -4.95 2.23 -23.27
C LYS A 51 -4.77 0.76 -22.87
N ILE A 52 -3.53 0.29 -22.74
CA ILE A 52 -3.25 -1.08 -22.29
C ILE A 52 -3.52 -1.23 -20.78
N ALA A 53 -3.14 -0.25 -19.95
CA ALA A 53 -3.33 -0.31 -18.50
C ALA A 53 -4.79 -0.19 -18.12
N SER A 54 -5.51 0.82 -18.62
CA SER A 54 -6.89 1.13 -18.24
C SER A 54 -7.91 0.09 -18.72
N ASN A 55 -7.57 -0.66 -19.77
CA ASN A 55 -8.46 -1.66 -20.34
C ASN A 55 -8.27 -3.04 -19.68
N HIS A 56 -8.38 -3.15 -18.34
CA HIS A 56 -8.02 -4.34 -17.56
C HIS A 56 -9.17 -5.32 -17.26
N ALA A 57 -10.41 -4.90 -17.36
CA ALA A 57 -11.62 -5.70 -17.06
C ALA A 57 -11.68 -6.29 -15.62
N LEU A 58 -10.92 -5.73 -14.69
CA LEU A 58 -10.95 -6.09 -13.28
C LEU A 58 -12.03 -5.28 -12.56
N SER A 59 -12.55 -5.79 -11.45
CA SER A 59 -13.59 -5.11 -10.65
C SER A 59 -13.19 -4.92 -9.18
N ASP A 60 -12.23 -5.70 -8.69
CA ASP A 60 -11.81 -5.71 -7.30
C ASP A 60 -10.46 -6.41 -7.14
N GLY A 61 -9.94 -6.39 -5.93
CA GLY A 61 -8.72 -7.09 -5.57
C GLY A 61 -7.43 -6.31 -5.83
N PRO A 62 -6.28 -6.90 -5.47
CA PRO A 62 -4.98 -6.21 -5.58
C PRO A 62 -4.58 -5.87 -7.01
N GLU A 63 -4.97 -6.68 -7.99
CA GLU A 63 -4.70 -6.43 -9.40
C GLU A 63 -5.53 -5.26 -9.93
N TYR A 64 -6.80 -5.11 -9.48
CA TYR A 64 -7.62 -3.95 -9.78
C TYR A 64 -7.00 -2.68 -9.22
N ALA A 65 -6.63 -2.68 -7.94
CA ALA A 65 -5.96 -1.54 -7.33
C ALA A 65 -4.67 -1.17 -8.07
N ALA A 66 -3.85 -2.14 -8.45
CA ALA A 66 -2.64 -1.90 -9.22
C ALA A 66 -2.92 -1.31 -10.61
N ALA A 67 -4.00 -1.74 -11.26
CA ALA A 67 -4.41 -1.27 -12.58
C ALA A 67 -4.92 0.17 -12.54
N GLU A 68 -5.80 0.47 -11.59
CA GLU A 68 -6.33 1.83 -11.39
C GLU A 68 -5.20 2.79 -11.02
N TRP A 69 -4.32 2.41 -10.09
CA TRP A 69 -3.18 3.26 -9.74
C TRP A 69 -2.26 3.53 -10.94
N MET A 70 -1.92 2.50 -11.73
CA MET A 70 -1.06 2.66 -12.90
C MET A 70 -1.71 3.54 -13.96
N SER A 71 -3.00 3.37 -14.22
CA SER A 71 -3.77 4.16 -15.20
C SER A 71 -3.81 5.64 -14.78
N GLY A 72 -4.12 5.92 -13.51
CA GLY A 72 -4.08 7.27 -12.96
C GLY A 72 -2.70 7.90 -13.02
N TRP A 73 -1.66 7.13 -12.71
CA TRP A 73 -0.29 7.62 -12.78
C TRP A 73 0.15 7.96 -14.21
N ILE A 74 -0.23 7.15 -15.19
CA ILE A 74 0.04 7.44 -16.61
C ILE A 74 -0.72 8.70 -17.06
N ALA A 75 -2.00 8.78 -16.71
CA ALA A 75 -2.85 9.93 -17.05
C ALA A 75 -2.29 11.24 -16.50
N LEU A 76 -1.90 11.27 -15.23
CA LEU A 76 -1.38 12.49 -14.59
C LEU A 76 0.02 12.86 -15.04
N SER A 77 0.92 11.85 -15.10
CA SER A 77 2.35 12.11 -15.26
C SER A 77 2.81 12.23 -16.70
N PHE A 78 2.10 11.64 -17.65
CA PHE A 78 2.53 11.55 -19.05
C PHE A 78 1.50 12.05 -20.05
N LEU A 79 0.20 12.02 -19.74
CA LEU A 79 -0.85 12.55 -20.64
C LEU A 79 -1.31 13.95 -20.25
N ASP A 80 -0.88 14.44 -19.09
CA ASP A 80 -1.30 15.73 -18.54
C ASP A 80 -2.83 15.86 -18.37
N ASP A 81 -3.50 14.76 -18.09
CA ASP A 81 -4.95 14.68 -17.87
C ASP A 81 -5.28 14.44 -16.38
N PRO A 82 -5.33 15.51 -15.57
CA PRO A 82 -5.58 15.38 -14.13
C PRO A 82 -7.02 14.98 -13.81
N LEU A 83 -7.98 15.22 -14.70
CA LEU A 83 -9.37 14.80 -14.46
C LEU A 83 -9.51 13.28 -14.59
N LEU A 84 -8.94 12.72 -15.66
CA LEU A 84 -8.90 11.29 -15.88
C LEU A 84 -8.11 10.57 -14.77
N ALA A 85 -6.98 11.16 -14.37
CA ALA A 85 -6.17 10.62 -13.27
C ALA A 85 -6.92 10.58 -11.95
N LYS A 86 -7.66 11.65 -11.63
CA LYS A 86 -8.50 11.74 -10.41
C LYS A 86 -9.47 10.57 -10.35
N ASP A 87 -10.20 10.29 -11.42
CA ASP A 87 -11.19 9.21 -11.44
C ASP A 87 -10.55 7.84 -11.14
N HIS A 88 -9.38 7.55 -11.72
CA HIS A 88 -8.61 6.34 -11.43
C HIS A 88 -8.11 6.28 -9.98
N PHE A 89 -7.62 7.41 -9.44
CA PHE A 89 -7.14 7.42 -8.06
C PHE A 89 -8.27 7.34 -7.03
N GLU A 90 -9.47 7.84 -7.34
CA GLU A 90 -10.68 7.62 -6.53
C GLU A 90 -11.04 6.13 -6.50
N ASN A 91 -11.03 5.48 -7.64
CA ASN A 91 -11.26 4.04 -7.73
C ASN A 91 -10.20 3.25 -6.94
N PHE A 92 -8.93 3.61 -7.09
CA PHE A 92 -7.86 3.02 -6.31
C PHE A 92 -8.07 3.19 -4.81
N TYR A 93 -8.27 4.44 -4.35
CA TYR A 93 -8.41 4.78 -2.94
C TYR A 93 -9.59 4.06 -2.27
N SER A 94 -10.70 3.95 -2.98
CA SER A 94 -11.91 3.27 -2.48
C SER A 94 -11.77 1.76 -2.35
N ASN A 95 -10.73 1.17 -2.95
CA ASN A 95 -10.51 -0.28 -2.96
C ASN A 95 -9.27 -0.73 -2.18
N VAL A 96 -8.68 0.16 -1.38
CA VAL A 96 -7.51 -0.15 -0.55
C VAL A 96 -7.77 0.24 0.90
N GLY A 97 -7.15 -0.48 1.85
CA GLY A 97 -7.33 -0.23 3.29
C GLY A 97 -6.01 -0.21 4.08
N TYR A 98 -4.90 -0.64 3.50
CA TYR A 98 -3.61 -0.62 4.21
C TYR A 98 -2.96 0.77 4.17
N PRO A 99 -2.33 1.21 5.27
CA PRO A 99 -1.71 2.54 5.38
C PRO A 99 -0.86 2.96 4.19
N ILE A 100 -0.01 2.04 3.66
CA ILE A 100 0.85 2.29 2.51
C ILE A 100 0.03 2.60 1.24
N SER A 101 -1.05 1.88 1.02
CA SER A 101 -1.89 2.06 -0.17
C SER A 101 -2.83 3.25 -0.01
N THR A 102 -3.40 3.44 1.18
CA THR A 102 -4.30 4.55 1.48
C THR A 102 -3.58 5.89 1.37
N SER A 103 -2.39 6.01 1.97
CA SER A 103 -1.58 7.22 1.85
C SER A 103 -1.16 7.49 0.41
N ARG A 104 -0.80 6.46 -0.36
CA ARG A 104 -0.48 6.59 -1.79
C ARG A 104 -1.66 7.13 -2.59
N GLY A 105 -2.87 6.55 -2.40
CA GLY A 105 -4.07 7.00 -3.10
C GLY A 105 -4.44 8.44 -2.75
N ALA A 106 -4.42 8.80 -1.47
CA ALA A 106 -4.70 10.15 -1.02
C ALA A 106 -3.68 11.18 -1.57
N TYR A 107 -2.39 10.84 -1.57
CA TYR A 107 -1.35 11.71 -2.13
C TYR A 107 -1.57 11.98 -3.63
N TRP A 108 -1.83 10.94 -4.42
CA TRP A 108 -2.02 11.11 -5.86
C TRP A 108 -3.34 11.79 -6.21
N LEU A 109 -4.39 11.61 -5.40
CA LEU A 109 -5.61 12.43 -5.50
C LEU A 109 -5.31 13.91 -5.23
N ALA A 110 -4.55 14.20 -4.18
CA ALA A 110 -4.11 15.56 -3.88
C ALA A 110 -3.35 16.19 -5.07
N LYS A 111 -2.41 15.45 -5.66
CA LYS A 111 -1.66 15.89 -6.84
C LYS A 111 -2.57 16.15 -8.06
N SER A 112 -3.60 15.33 -8.25
CA SER A 112 -4.58 15.54 -9.31
C SER A 112 -5.40 16.81 -9.08
N TYR A 113 -5.90 17.02 -7.86
CA TYR A 113 -6.62 18.25 -7.50
C TYR A 113 -5.73 19.50 -7.58
N GLN A 114 -4.46 19.40 -7.20
CA GLN A 114 -3.49 20.49 -7.34
C GLN A 114 -3.31 20.89 -8.82
N LYS A 115 -3.18 19.92 -9.71
CA LYS A 115 -3.11 20.18 -11.16
C LYS A 115 -4.41 20.75 -11.74
N LEU A 116 -5.55 20.43 -11.16
CA LEU A 116 -6.85 21.02 -11.51
C LEU A 116 -7.06 22.44 -10.95
N GLY A 117 -6.09 22.99 -10.21
CA GLY A 117 -6.20 24.29 -9.54
C GLY A 117 -7.14 24.29 -8.33
N LYS A 118 -7.57 23.13 -7.84
CA LYS A 118 -8.45 22.97 -6.68
C LYS A 118 -7.64 22.81 -5.40
N ASN A 119 -6.93 23.86 -5.01
CA ASN A 119 -5.92 23.80 -3.93
C ASN A 119 -6.51 23.43 -2.55
N GLU A 120 -7.72 23.84 -2.23
CA GLU A 120 -8.38 23.46 -0.97
C GLU A 120 -8.59 21.96 -0.89
N LEU A 121 -9.15 21.36 -1.94
CA LEU A 121 -9.32 19.91 -2.01
C LEU A 121 -7.97 19.16 -2.04
N ALA A 122 -6.98 19.73 -2.71
CA ALA A 122 -5.63 19.15 -2.68
C ALA A 122 -5.08 19.09 -1.25
N ASN A 123 -5.22 20.17 -0.48
CA ASN A 123 -4.76 20.22 0.91
C ASN A 123 -5.53 19.25 1.81
N GLU A 124 -6.84 19.09 1.61
CA GLU A 124 -7.62 18.07 2.33
C GLU A 124 -7.10 16.65 2.06
N TRP A 125 -6.80 16.33 0.82
CA TRP A 125 -6.27 15.01 0.46
C TRP A 125 -4.82 14.81 0.91
N PHE A 126 -3.97 15.84 0.85
CA PHE A 126 -2.64 15.79 1.47
C PHE A 126 -2.74 15.56 2.97
N SER A 127 -3.67 16.21 3.67
CA SER A 127 -3.87 15.99 5.10
C SER A 127 -4.28 14.56 5.41
N LYS A 128 -5.15 13.95 4.60
CA LYS A 128 -5.50 12.53 4.73
C LYS A 128 -4.29 11.61 4.54
N ALA A 129 -3.43 11.90 3.58
CA ALA A 129 -2.20 11.12 3.36
C ALA A 129 -1.19 11.32 4.51
N ALA A 130 -1.03 12.55 4.99
CA ALA A 130 -0.09 12.92 6.05
C ALA A 130 -0.42 12.29 7.42
N ASN A 131 -1.63 11.78 7.62
CA ASN A 131 -1.95 10.97 8.80
C ASN A 131 -1.16 9.65 8.88
N PHE A 132 -0.45 9.27 7.83
CA PHE A 132 0.33 8.04 7.75
C PHE A 132 1.84 8.34 7.65
N LEU A 133 2.40 9.06 8.62
CA LEU A 133 3.81 9.51 8.61
C LEU A 133 4.85 8.37 8.55
N THR A 134 4.48 7.15 8.88
CA THR A 134 5.34 5.97 8.73
C THR A 134 5.44 5.48 7.29
N THR A 135 4.67 6.07 6.37
CA THR A 135 4.66 5.71 4.94
C THR A 135 5.35 6.79 4.10
N TYR A 136 5.95 6.37 2.99
CA TYR A 136 6.59 7.28 2.04
C TYR A 136 5.67 8.41 1.56
N TYR A 137 4.44 8.06 1.14
CA TYR A 137 3.49 9.07 0.64
C TYR A 137 2.90 9.94 1.74
N GLY A 138 2.80 9.42 2.97
CA GLY A 138 2.43 10.23 4.13
C GLY A 138 3.45 11.31 4.42
N GLN A 139 4.74 10.96 4.39
CA GLN A 139 5.83 11.93 4.57
C GLN A 139 5.86 12.97 3.44
N LEU A 140 5.73 12.54 2.18
CA LEU A 140 5.65 13.47 1.05
C LEU A 140 4.47 14.45 1.20
N ALA A 141 3.30 13.95 1.59
CA ALA A 141 2.12 14.80 1.80
C ALA A 141 2.32 15.80 2.94
N TYR A 142 2.95 15.36 4.03
CA TYR A 142 3.30 16.26 5.13
C TYR A 142 4.22 17.39 4.66
N MET A 143 5.22 17.07 3.84
CA MET A 143 6.17 18.08 3.30
C MET A 143 5.49 19.05 2.34
N GLU A 144 4.49 18.63 1.57
CA GLU A 144 3.68 19.52 0.72
C GLU A 144 2.89 20.54 1.56
N LEU A 145 2.34 20.12 2.72
CA LEU A 145 1.58 20.97 3.63
C LEU A 145 2.47 21.86 4.51
N ASN A 146 3.64 21.36 4.87
CA ASN A 146 4.54 21.98 5.85
C ASN A 146 5.96 22.12 5.28
N PRO A 147 6.15 22.91 4.22
CA PRO A 147 7.48 23.08 3.62
C PRO A 147 8.47 23.59 4.66
N ASN A 148 9.63 22.92 4.73
CA ASN A 148 10.73 23.22 5.66
C ASN A 148 10.48 22.92 7.16
N VAL A 149 9.39 22.24 7.50
CA VAL A 149 9.15 21.75 8.86
C VAL A 149 9.49 20.26 8.90
N PRO A 150 10.46 19.82 9.71
CA PRO A 150 10.72 18.39 9.87
C PRO A 150 9.48 17.72 10.47
N PHE A 151 9.17 16.51 10.01
CA PHE A 151 8.12 15.73 10.67
C PHE A 151 8.68 15.03 11.90
N GLU A 152 7.89 15.05 12.97
CA GLU A 152 8.17 14.26 14.16
C GLU A 152 7.21 13.07 14.17
N LEU A 153 7.75 11.87 14.36
CA LEU A 153 6.92 10.73 14.67
C LEU A 153 6.29 10.95 16.06
N SER A 154 5.05 10.50 16.23
CA SER A 154 4.38 10.58 17.53
C SER A 154 5.29 10.01 18.63
N LYS A 155 5.29 10.67 19.79
CA LYS A 155 6.06 10.20 20.94
C LYS A 155 5.67 8.75 21.27
N ASP A 156 6.66 8.00 21.76
CA ASP A 156 6.45 6.64 22.23
C ASP A 156 5.25 6.58 23.18
N ILE A 157 4.35 5.63 22.90
CA ILE A 157 3.26 5.34 23.83
C ILE A 157 3.90 4.74 25.08
N GLU A 158 3.78 5.43 26.22
CA GLU A 158 4.26 4.91 27.49
C GLU A 158 3.34 3.79 27.95
N VAL A 159 3.83 2.56 27.86
CA VAL A 159 3.14 1.42 28.41
C VAL A 159 3.31 1.37 29.93
N SER A 160 2.22 1.28 30.68
CA SER A 160 2.30 1.22 32.15
C SER A 160 3.10 0.00 32.62
N LYS A 161 3.87 0.19 33.70
CA LYS A 161 4.68 -0.91 34.29
C LYS A 161 3.81 -2.10 34.71
N GLU A 162 2.58 -1.85 35.15
CA GLU A 162 1.63 -2.86 35.55
C GLU A 162 1.19 -3.73 34.37
N TYR A 163 0.85 -3.07 33.24
CA TYR A 163 0.48 -3.78 32.03
C TYR A 163 1.67 -4.54 31.42
N LYS A 164 2.85 -3.95 31.41
CA LYS A 164 4.08 -4.64 30.96
C LYS A 164 4.33 -5.93 31.78
N ASN A 165 4.23 -5.84 33.11
CA ASN A 165 4.37 -7.01 33.98
C ASN A 165 3.29 -8.06 33.77
N TYR A 166 2.04 -7.64 33.53
CA TYR A 166 0.95 -8.55 33.20
C TYR A 166 1.20 -9.25 31.86
N PHE A 167 1.58 -8.49 30.83
CA PHE A 167 1.81 -9.00 29.47
C PHE A 167 2.88 -10.10 29.48
N PHE A 168 4.04 -9.85 30.10
CA PHE A 168 5.15 -10.81 30.12
C PHE A 168 4.90 -12.04 31.03
N LYS A 169 3.84 -12.03 31.83
CA LYS A 169 3.40 -13.20 32.61
C LYS A 169 2.42 -14.11 31.86
N LYS A 170 1.90 -13.69 30.70
CA LYS A 170 0.97 -14.49 29.90
C LYS A 170 1.60 -15.83 29.50
N GLU A 171 0.82 -16.91 29.51
CA GLU A 171 1.29 -18.23 29.07
C GLU A 171 1.73 -18.24 27.61
N LEU A 172 1.07 -17.45 26.76
CA LEU A 172 1.44 -17.29 25.35
C LEU A 172 2.85 -16.72 25.17
N VAL A 173 3.29 -15.84 26.06
CA VAL A 173 4.68 -15.32 26.04
C VAL A 173 5.68 -16.44 26.35
N LYS A 174 5.40 -17.26 27.36
CA LYS A 174 6.23 -18.44 27.67
C LYS A 174 6.28 -19.42 26.50
N THR A 175 5.13 -19.60 25.83
CA THR A 175 5.03 -20.47 24.65
C THR A 175 5.89 -19.96 23.51
N ILE A 176 6.02 -18.64 23.33
CA ILE A 176 6.89 -18.06 22.30
C ILE A 176 8.35 -18.40 22.56
N TYR A 177 8.85 -18.27 23.79
CA TYR A 177 10.22 -18.67 24.12
C TYR A 177 10.48 -20.15 23.87
N LEU A 178 9.53 -21.03 24.20
CA LEU A 178 9.65 -22.47 23.91
C LEU A 178 9.65 -22.76 22.40
N LEU A 179 8.84 -22.06 21.64
CA LEU A 179 8.81 -22.21 20.17
C LEU A 179 10.09 -21.72 19.52
N ASP A 180 10.67 -20.65 20.06
CA ASP A 180 11.97 -20.13 19.60
C ASP A 180 13.08 -21.16 19.84
N GLU A 181 13.18 -21.75 21.03
CA GLU A 181 14.10 -22.84 21.34
C GLU A 181 13.95 -24.05 20.40
N LEU A 182 12.71 -24.31 19.94
CA LEU A 182 12.38 -25.42 19.04
C LEU A 182 12.52 -25.03 17.55
N ASN A 183 12.86 -23.80 17.24
CA ASN A 183 12.90 -23.22 15.88
C ASN A 183 11.55 -23.33 15.13
N GLU A 184 10.43 -23.19 15.85
CA GLU A 184 9.07 -23.27 15.30
C GLU A 184 8.50 -21.88 14.97
N ASP A 185 9.20 -21.15 14.12
CA ASP A 185 8.94 -19.77 13.71
C ASP A 185 7.50 -19.48 13.28
N LYS A 186 6.89 -20.43 12.56
CA LYS A 186 5.56 -20.26 12.03
C LYS A 186 4.53 -20.05 13.14
N TYR A 187 4.61 -20.83 14.20
CA TYR A 187 3.67 -20.75 15.32
C TYR A 187 3.96 -19.55 16.20
N ALA A 188 5.23 -19.24 16.46
CA ALA A 188 5.64 -18.04 17.18
C ALA A 188 5.09 -16.78 16.53
N LYS A 189 5.14 -16.67 15.19
CA LYS A 189 4.58 -15.55 14.42
C LYS A 189 3.07 -15.37 14.60
N TYR A 190 2.29 -16.46 14.63
CA TYR A 190 0.84 -16.36 14.84
C TYR A 190 0.51 -15.91 16.26
N ILE A 191 1.21 -16.41 17.26
CA ILE A 191 1.02 -16.01 18.66
C ILE A 191 1.41 -14.54 18.87
N LEU A 192 2.54 -14.10 18.31
CA LEU A 192 2.96 -12.69 18.38
C LEU A 192 1.92 -11.76 17.78
N ARG A 193 1.35 -12.11 16.63
CA ARG A 193 0.27 -11.32 16.01
C ARG A 193 -0.99 -11.29 16.87
N HIS A 194 -1.34 -12.40 17.51
CA HIS A 194 -2.49 -12.47 18.41
C HIS A 194 -2.25 -11.56 19.63
N LEU A 195 -1.07 -11.60 20.23
CA LEU A 195 -0.71 -10.75 21.35
C LEU A 195 -0.69 -9.26 21.00
N ALA A 196 -0.28 -8.92 19.79
CA ALA A 196 -0.29 -7.54 19.30
C ALA A 196 -1.70 -6.99 19.04
N ASN A 197 -2.67 -7.85 18.72
CA ASN A 197 -4.06 -7.47 18.45
C ASN A 197 -4.95 -7.47 19.71
N ASP A 198 -4.38 -7.37 20.90
CA ASP A 198 -5.14 -7.24 22.15
C ASP A 198 -5.72 -5.82 22.26
N ASN A 199 -6.89 -5.62 21.62
CA ASN A 199 -7.58 -4.32 21.54
C ASN A 199 -8.08 -3.78 22.89
N ILE A 200 -7.79 -4.45 23.99
CA ILE A 200 -8.24 -4.07 25.34
C ILE A 200 -7.26 -3.07 25.97
N ASN A 201 -6.00 -3.09 25.57
CA ASN A 201 -4.96 -2.26 26.19
C ASN A 201 -4.08 -1.60 25.11
N ASP A 202 -3.91 -0.28 25.23
CA ASP A 202 -2.97 0.47 24.41
C ASP A 202 -1.53 0.00 24.68
N GLY A 203 -0.78 -0.29 23.61
CA GLY A 203 0.63 -0.70 23.68
C GLY A 203 0.88 -2.21 23.66
N SER A 204 -0.14 -3.04 23.44
CA SER A 204 0.06 -4.48 23.24
C SER A 204 0.95 -4.80 22.05
N GLU A 205 0.87 -4.02 20.98
CA GLU A 205 1.74 -4.10 19.80
C GLU A 205 3.20 -3.74 20.12
N ILE A 206 3.43 -2.77 21.00
CA ILE A 206 4.78 -2.38 21.44
C ILE A 206 5.40 -3.54 22.21
N LEU A 207 4.67 -4.10 23.18
CA LEU A 207 5.17 -5.23 23.98
C LEU A 207 5.37 -6.51 23.15
N ALA A 208 4.52 -6.74 22.16
CA ALA A 208 4.71 -7.87 21.22
C ALA A 208 5.93 -7.66 20.31
N ALA A 209 6.22 -6.42 19.91
CA ALA A 209 7.43 -6.07 19.16
C ALA A 209 8.68 -6.19 20.05
N GLU A 210 8.63 -5.74 21.32
CA GLU A 210 9.71 -5.97 22.30
C GLU A 210 9.97 -7.47 22.50
N LEU A 211 8.92 -8.29 22.62
CA LEU A 211 9.04 -9.73 22.75
C LEU A 211 9.68 -10.37 21.53
N ALA A 212 9.26 -9.96 20.32
CA ALA A 212 9.88 -10.44 19.09
C ALA A 212 11.36 -10.05 18.99
N THR A 213 11.72 -8.86 19.44
CA THR A 213 13.12 -8.40 19.50
C THR A 213 13.93 -9.20 20.53
N SER A 214 13.33 -9.60 21.65
CA SER A 214 14.02 -10.37 22.70
C SER A 214 14.41 -11.79 22.29
N ILE A 215 13.82 -12.31 21.22
CA ILE A 215 14.13 -13.60 20.59
C ILE A 215 14.84 -13.40 19.22
N ASP A 216 15.50 -12.26 19.01
CA ASP A 216 16.22 -11.90 17.78
C ASP A 216 15.39 -11.93 16.49
N ARG A 217 14.04 -11.86 16.60
CA ARG A 217 13.13 -11.86 15.47
C ARG A 217 12.70 -10.45 15.08
N PHE A 218 13.68 -9.65 14.64
CA PHE A 218 13.45 -8.27 14.16
C PHE A 218 12.50 -8.20 12.98
N ASP A 219 12.45 -9.24 12.14
CA ASP A 219 11.51 -9.35 11.04
C ASP A 219 10.05 -9.41 11.53
N PHE A 220 9.78 -10.08 12.63
CA PHE A 220 8.45 -10.11 13.27
C PHE A 220 8.12 -8.79 13.95
N ALA A 221 9.07 -8.18 14.66
CA ALA A 221 8.90 -6.87 15.27
C ALA A 221 8.51 -5.80 14.22
N ILE A 222 9.20 -5.76 13.09
CA ILE A 222 8.89 -4.85 11.97
C ILE A 222 7.49 -5.15 11.39
N GLN A 223 7.11 -6.43 11.27
CA GLN A 223 5.78 -6.79 10.77
C GLN A 223 4.67 -6.35 11.73
N ILE A 224 4.87 -6.50 13.04
CA ILE A 224 3.91 -6.05 14.06
C ILE A 224 3.76 -4.52 13.98
N ALA A 225 4.87 -3.79 13.97
CA ALA A 225 4.86 -2.33 13.89
C ALA A 225 4.14 -1.78 12.63
N LYS A 226 4.16 -2.52 11.52
CA LYS A 226 3.42 -2.13 10.30
C LYS A 226 1.90 -2.23 10.43
N PHE A 227 1.40 -3.00 11.37
CA PHE A 227 -0.03 -3.17 11.62
C PHE A 227 -0.52 -2.38 12.84
N ALA A 228 0.39 -1.78 13.61
CA ALA A 228 0.03 -0.88 14.68
C ALA A 228 -0.76 0.31 14.10
N SER A 229 -1.89 0.63 14.71
CA SER A 229 -2.64 1.84 14.39
C SER A 229 -1.92 3.03 15.03
N TYR A 230 -1.62 4.02 14.22
CA TYR A 230 -1.04 5.28 14.64
C TYR A 230 -2.13 6.34 14.76
#